data_a0912030904522eccae98d4979d8f2ca
#
_entry.id   a0912030904522eccae98d4979d8f2ca
#
_cell.length_a   1.000
_cell.length_b   1.000
_cell.length_c   1.000
_cell.angle_alpha   90.00
_cell.angle_beta   90.00
_cell.angle_gamma   90.00
#
_symmetry.space_group_name_H-M   'P 1'
#
loop_
_entity.id
_entity.type
_entity.pdbx_description
1 polymer ?
#
loop_
_entity_poly.entity_id
_entity_poly.type
_entity_poly.pdbx_seq_one_letter_code
_entity_poly.pdbx_strand_id
1 'polypeptide(L)'
;MEYKKYKLGDICKIFGRIGFRGYTTEDLVSSPSNGAISLSPSNIVDGVMDLSKCTYISWEKYEESPEIKIAPNDIVIVKTGNSYGRTAIIRNVEHPMTLNPQFVVLKDIQINPVYLAYFLKTDEFQKQIYGIVGGSAIPTLSQEDLASLIVRVPNENIQNTIADILDSLDGKIELNKQINDNLPLLDHLIFLSVAA
;
A
#
# COMPACT_ATOMS: atom_id res chain seq x y z
N MET A 1 -26.31 12.62 3.07
CA MET A 1 -25.59 11.40 3.51
C MET A 1 -24.92 11.74 4.83
N GLU A 2 -25.19 10.98 5.89
CA GLU A 2 -24.65 11.23 7.21
C GLU A 2 -23.32 10.50 7.37
N TYR A 3 -22.26 11.21 7.86
CA TYR A 3 -20.94 10.66 8.12
C TYR A 3 -20.57 10.89 9.58
N LYS A 4 -19.98 9.89 10.21
CA LYS A 4 -19.29 10.05 11.49
C LYS A 4 -17.83 10.37 11.23
N LYS A 5 -17.23 11.18 12.09
CA LYS A 5 -15.81 11.54 12.04
C LYS A 5 -15.07 10.73 13.10
N TYR A 6 -14.00 10.05 12.69
CA TYR A 6 -13.10 9.32 13.60
C TYR A 6 -11.68 9.78 13.35
N LYS A 7 -10.84 9.72 14.37
CA LYS A 7 -9.40 9.75 14.14
C LYS A 7 -8.96 8.41 13.54
N LEU A 8 -7.96 8.44 12.67
CA LEU A 8 -7.47 7.21 12.04
C LEU A 8 -7.02 6.19 13.09
N GLY A 9 -6.36 6.63 14.16
CA GLY A 9 -5.93 5.78 15.27
C GLY A 9 -7.06 5.18 16.10
N ASP A 10 -8.30 5.71 16.00
CA ASP A 10 -9.47 5.15 16.69
C ASP A 10 -10.07 3.96 15.94
N ILE A 11 -9.75 3.81 14.64
CA ILE A 11 -10.34 2.79 13.75
C ILE A 11 -9.33 1.78 13.19
N CYS A 12 -8.04 1.93 13.49
CA CYS A 12 -7.00 0.97 13.14
C CYS A 12 -5.77 1.15 14.03
N LYS A 13 -4.90 0.13 14.04
CA LYS A 13 -3.56 0.21 14.63
C LYS A 13 -2.56 0.64 13.58
N ILE A 14 -1.58 1.46 13.94
CA ILE A 14 -0.55 1.99 13.05
C ILE A 14 0.81 1.49 13.53
N PHE A 15 1.52 0.73 12.67
CA PHE A 15 2.85 0.23 12.97
C PHE A 15 3.84 0.65 11.90
N GLY A 16 5.08 0.83 12.31
CA GLY A 16 6.20 1.10 11.42
C GLY A 16 7.46 0.45 11.98
N ARG A 17 8.45 0.22 11.14
CA ARG A 17 9.72 -0.35 11.59
C ARG A 17 10.36 0.58 12.63
N ILE A 18 10.69 0.03 13.78
CA ILE A 18 11.34 0.75 14.88
C ILE A 18 12.81 0.98 14.50
N GLY A 19 13.33 2.19 14.74
CA GLY A 19 14.64 2.61 14.27
C GLY A 19 15.80 1.69 14.64
N PHE A 20 15.83 1.16 15.88
CA PHE A 20 16.86 0.23 16.33
C PHE A 20 16.70 -1.20 15.73
N ARG A 21 15.55 -1.53 15.12
CA ARG A 21 15.30 -2.75 14.34
C ARG A 21 15.37 -2.47 12.83
N GLY A 22 16.03 -1.39 12.43
CA GLY A 22 16.34 -1.11 11.03
C GLY A 22 17.15 -2.24 10.41
N TYR A 23 17.26 -2.27 9.09
CA TYR A 23 18.12 -3.21 8.38
C TYR A 23 19.13 -2.48 7.52
N THR A 24 20.24 -3.15 7.22
CA THR A 24 21.35 -2.68 6.40
C THR A 24 21.47 -3.51 5.13
N THR A 25 22.47 -3.21 4.30
CA THR A 25 22.77 -4.03 3.11
C THR A 25 23.19 -5.46 3.45
N GLU A 26 23.67 -5.71 4.67
CA GLU A 26 24.08 -7.05 5.15
C GLU A 26 22.86 -7.95 5.41
N ASP A 27 21.71 -7.35 5.72
CA ASP A 27 20.47 -8.07 5.93
C ASP A 27 19.76 -8.43 4.61
N LEU A 28 20.25 -7.90 3.47
CA LEU A 28 19.66 -8.14 2.17
C LEU A 28 20.05 -9.51 1.63
N VAL A 29 19.10 -10.18 1.00
CA VAL A 29 19.29 -11.46 0.32
C VAL A 29 18.84 -11.38 -1.13
N SER A 30 19.48 -12.15 -2.00
CA SER A 30 19.28 -12.07 -3.46
C SER A 30 18.12 -12.90 -3.98
N SER A 31 17.55 -13.79 -3.15
CA SER A 31 16.53 -14.74 -3.57
C SER A 31 15.32 -14.74 -2.65
N PRO A 32 14.09 -14.85 -3.19
CA PRO A 32 12.88 -15.00 -2.39
C PRO A 32 12.90 -16.24 -1.49
N SER A 33 13.62 -17.30 -1.86
CA SER A 33 13.76 -18.49 -1.01
C SER A 33 14.51 -18.22 0.30
N ASN A 34 15.35 -17.20 0.34
CA ASN A 34 16.23 -16.87 1.46
C ASN A 34 15.68 -15.78 2.38
N GLY A 35 14.54 -15.20 2.07
CA GLY A 35 13.99 -14.13 2.89
C GLY A 35 12.62 -13.63 2.45
N ALA A 36 12.13 -12.63 3.17
CA ALA A 36 10.85 -11.97 2.95
C ALA A 36 11.00 -10.71 2.11
N ILE A 37 9.94 -10.29 1.39
CA ILE A 37 9.89 -9.03 0.67
C ILE A 37 9.92 -7.88 1.68
N SER A 38 10.84 -6.92 1.47
CA SER A 38 10.84 -5.63 2.15
C SER A 38 10.21 -4.59 1.24
N LEU A 39 8.94 -4.27 1.49
CA LEU A 39 8.21 -3.29 0.72
C LEU A 39 8.87 -1.91 0.80
N SER A 40 9.01 -1.27 -0.35
CA SER A 40 9.55 0.08 -0.51
C SER A 40 8.59 0.97 -1.31
N PRO A 41 8.70 2.31 -1.24
CA PRO A 41 7.82 3.22 -1.97
C PRO A 41 7.76 2.98 -3.48
N SER A 42 8.80 2.38 -4.08
CA SER A 42 8.82 1.98 -5.50
C SER A 42 7.86 0.83 -5.82
N ASN A 43 7.39 0.09 -4.82
CA ASN A 43 6.37 -0.95 -4.99
C ASN A 43 4.94 -0.38 -5.04
N ILE A 44 4.75 0.94 -4.91
CA ILE A 44 3.44 1.56 -5.15
C ILE A 44 3.48 2.29 -6.50
N VAL A 45 2.82 1.73 -7.49
CA VAL A 45 2.67 2.29 -8.83
C VAL A 45 1.19 2.59 -9.07
N ASP A 46 0.85 3.84 -9.35
CA ASP A 46 -0.55 4.30 -9.56
C ASP A 46 -1.51 3.92 -8.42
N GLY A 47 -1.00 3.82 -7.18
CA GLY A 47 -1.79 3.47 -6.00
C GLY A 47 -2.09 1.97 -5.87
N VAL A 48 -1.43 1.13 -6.67
CA VAL A 48 -1.51 -0.34 -6.63
C VAL A 48 -0.15 -0.91 -6.23
N MET A 49 -0.15 -2.09 -5.59
CA MET A 49 1.09 -2.79 -5.28
C MET A 49 1.67 -3.45 -6.53
N ASP A 50 2.91 -3.09 -6.88
CA ASP A 50 3.71 -3.72 -7.92
C ASP A 50 4.87 -4.48 -7.26
N LEU A 51 4.83 -5.80 -7.35
CA LEU A 51 5.84 -6.70 -6.81
C LEU A 51 6.76 -7.29 -7.89
N SER A 52 6.75 -6.74 -9.10
CA SER A 52 7.62 -7.19 -10.20
C SER A 52 9.11 -7.01 -9.90
N LYS A 53 9.45 -6.03 -9.04
CA LYS A 53 10.81 -5.77 -8.57
C LYS A 53 10.80 -5.62 -7.05
N CYS A 54 11.28 -6.64 -6.37
CA CYS A 54 11.31 -6.68 -4.91
C CYS A 54 12.73 -6.70 -4.36
N THR A 55 12.89 -6.11 -3.19
CA THR A 55 14.04 -6.29 -2.32
C THR A 55 13.69 -7.32 -1.27
N TYR A 56 14.61 -8.22 -0.94
CA TYR A 56 14.38 -9.26 0.05
C TYR A 56 15.31 -9.05 1.25
N ILE A 57 14.79 -9.31 2.46
CA ILE A 57 15.57 -9.33 3.69
C ILE A 57 15.58 -10.73 4.28
N SER A 58 16.63 -11.07 5.03
CA SER A 58 16.78 -12.38 5.66
C SER A 58 15.58 -12.76 6.53
N TRP A 59 15.32 -14.06 6.67
CA TRP A 59 14.26 -14.54 7.55
C TRP A 59 14.44 -14.11 9.00
N GLU A 60 15.68 -14.07 9.49
CA GLU A 60 15.99 -13.59 10.84
C GLU A 60 15.49 -12.15 11.01
N LYS A 61 15.80 -11.27 10.06
CA LYS A 61 15.42 -9.86 10.08
C LYS A 61 13.91 -9.65 9.92
N TYR A 62 13.26 -10.54 9.18
CA TYR A 62 11.79 -10.55 9.06
C TYR A 62 11.12 -10.91 10.40
N GLU A 63 11.67 -11.87 11.15
CA GLU A 63 11.10 -12.34 12.42
C GLU A 63 11.28 -11.32 13.56
N GLU A 64 12.28 -10.43 13.51
CA GLU A 64 12.52 -9.41 14.52
C GLU A 64 11.35 -8.44 14.75
N SER A 65 10.50 -8.24 13.75
CA SER A 65 9.43 -7.21 13.76
C SER A 65 8.08 -7.80 13.35
N PRO A 66 7.46 -8.65 14.20
CA PRO A 66 6.20 -9.31 13.87
C PRO A 66 5.04 -8.33 13.68
N GLU A 67 5.09 -7.15 14.30
CA GLU A 67 4.05 -6.11 14.24
C GLU A 67 3.90 -5.49 12.84
N ILE A 68 4.92 -5.56 12.01
CA ILE A 68 4.93 -5.04 10.64
C ILE A 68 4.95 -6.13 9.56
N LYS A 69 4.73 -7.38 9.93
CA LYS A 69 4.44 -8.45 8.96
C LYS A 69 3.12 -8.17 8.28
N ILE A 70 3.10 -8.25 6.96
CA ILE A 70 1.97 -7.84 6.13
C ILE A 70 0.97 -8.97 5.97
N ALA A 71 -0.31 -8.63 6.03
CA ALA A 71 -1.44 -9.53 5.83
C ALA A 71 -2.42 -8.95 4.79
N PRO A 72 -3.31 -9.78 4.20
CA PRO A 72 -4.39 -9.28 3.36
C PRO A 72 -5.26 -8.26 4.11
N ASN A 73 -5.72 -7.23 3.39
CA ASN A 73 -6.46 -6.07 3.88
C ASN A 73 -5.68 -5.08 4.75
N ASP A 74 -4.39 -5.31 5.02
CA ASP A 74 -3.54 -4.26 5.54
C ASP A 74 -3.42 -3.12 4.52
N ILE A 75 -3.26 -1.89 5.01
CA ILE A 75 -3.00 -0.73 4.15
C ILE A 75 -1.63 -0.16 4.51
N VAL A 76 -0.79 0.03 3.50
CA VAL A 76 0.53 0.64 3.68
C VAL A 76 0.49 2.11 3.28
N ILE A 77 1.22 2.95 4.03
CA ILE A 77 1.35 4.39 3.78
C ILE A 77 2.83 4.74 3.76
N VAL A 78 3.27 5.44 2.71
CA VAL A 78 4.61 6.03 2.66
C VAL A 78 4.68 7.20 3.63
N LYS A 79 5.51 7.10 4.66
CA LYS A 79 5.65 8.13 5.70
C LYS A 79 6.78 9.12 5.45
N THR A 80 7.75 8.80 4.58
CA THR A 80 8.96 9.61 4.40
C THR A 80 9.39 9.66 2.94
N GLY A 81 9.94 10.80 2.51
CA GLY A 81 10.48 11.02 1.17
C GLY A 81 9.47 11.66 0.22
N ASN A 82 9.84 11.85 -1.05
CA ASN A 82 9.04 12.60 -2.04
C ASN A 82 7.67 11.96 -2.37
N SER A 83 7.48 10.71 -2.03
CA SER A 83 6.22 9.97 -2.23
C SER A 83 5.39 9.81 -0.95
N TYR A 84 5.69 10.62 0.09
CA TYR A 84 4.91 10.57 1.34
C TYR A 84 3.41 10.75 1.09
N GLY A 85 2.61 10.10 1.89
CA GLY A 85 1.15 10.08 1.74
C GLY A 85 0.62 9.09 0.69
N ARG A 86 1.44 8.51 -0.19
CA ARG A 86 0.99 7.44 -1.08
C ARG A 86 0.57 6.22 -0.28
N THR A 87 -0.52 5.60 -0.71
CA THR A 87 -1.12 4.44 -0.04
C THR A 87 -1.41 3.32 -1.00
N ALA A 88 -1.36 2.08 -0.52
CA ALA A 88 -1.87 0.92 -1.22
C ALA A 88 -2.49 -0.07 -0.23
N ILE A 89 -3.58 -0.72 -0.63
CA ILE A 89 -4.14 -1.86 0.10
C ILE A 89 -3.49 -3.15 -0.37
N ILE A 90 -3.20 -4.04 0.56
CA ILE A 90 -2.67 -5.37 0.27
C ILE A 90 -3.83 -6.32 -0.02
N ARG A 91 -3.94 -6.81 -1.24
CA ARG A 91 -5.00 -7.74 -1.64
C ARG A 91 -4.62 -9.18 -1.33
N ASN A 92 -3.42 -9.57 -1.74
CA ASN A 92 -2.89 -10.93 -1.60
C ASN A 92 -1.48 -10.90 -1.03
N VAL A 93 -1.11 -11.98 -0.34
CA VAL A 93 0.23 -12.20 0.20
C VAL A 93 0.69 -13.58 -0.27
N GLU A 94 1.27 -13.63 -1.47
CA GLU A 94 1.81 -14.89 -2.05
C GLU A 94 3.17 -15.24 -1.46
N HIS A 95 3.91 -14.24 -1.02
CA HIS A 95 5.21 -14.38 -0.37
C HIS A 95 5.24 -13.50 0.89
N PRO A 96 5.86 -13.95 2.00
CA PRO A 96 5.97 -13.16 3.22
C PRO A 96 6.55 -11.77 2.96
N MET A 97 5.91 -10.75 3.51
CA MET A 97 6.27 -9.34 3.30
C MET A 97 6.38 -8.59 4.62
N THR A 98 7.26 -7.61 4.65
CA THR A 98 7.42 -6.64 5.74
C THR A 98 7.69 -5.26 5.16
N LEU A 99 7.83 -4.25 6.01
CA LEU A 99 8.06 -2.86 5.61
C LEU A 99 9.54 -2.48 5.67
N ASN A 100 9.95 -1.63 4.72
CA ASN A 100 11.14 -0.83 4.94
C ASN A 100 10.82 0.36 5.88
N PRO A 101 11.84 1.09 6.38
CA PRO A 101 11.64 2.21 7.31
C PRO A 101 10.81 3.38 6.78
N GLN A 102 10.60 3.48 5.46
CA GLN A 102 9.83 4.57 4.83
C GLN A 102 8.31 4.36 4.91
N PHE A 103 7.84 3.20 5.36
CA PHE A 103 6.43 2.87 5.47
C PHE A 103 5.92 2.81 6.91
N VAL A 104 4.62 2.95 7.03
CA VAL A 104 3.79 2.41 8.11
C VAL A 104 2.72 1.49 7.53
N VAL A 105 2.19 0.59 8.35
CA VAL A 105 1.04 -0.26 8.02
C VAL A 105 -0.11 0.04 8.97
N LEU A 106 -1.31 0.09 8.41
CA LEU A 106 -2.57 0.12 9.14
C LEU A 106 -3.09 -1.32 9.26
N LYS A 107 -3.33 -1.76 10.47
CA LYS A 107 -3.78 -3.11 10.82
C LYS A 107 -5.02 -3.07 11.71
N ASP A 108 -5.69 -4.19 11.86
CA ASP A 108 -6.88 -4.31 12.72
C ASP A 108 -7.93 -3.24 12.41
N ILE A 109 -8.18 -3.01 11.12
CA ILE A 109 -9.07 -1.96 10.62
C ILE A 109 -10.52 -2.29 10.97
N GLN A 110 -11.19 -1.38 11.70
CA GLN A 110 -12.54 -1.57 12.27
C GLN A 110 -13.67 -1.18 11.32
N ILE A 111 -13.37 -0.73 10.12
CA ILE A 111 -14.31 -0.37 9.05
C ILE A 111 -13.97 -1.16 7.79
N ASN A 112 -14.75 -1.01 6.71
CA ASN A 112 -14.39 -1.66 5.46
C ASN A 112 -13.00 -1.20 4.98
N PRO A 113 -11.99 -2.09 4.89
CA PRO A 113 -10.61 -1.70 4.57
C PRO A 113 -10.47 -1.18 3.15
N VAL A 114 -11.31 -1.64 2.22
CA VAL A 114 -11.33 -1.16 0.84
C VAL A 114 -11.84 0.28 0.80
N TYR A 115 -12.93 0.56 1.50
CA TYR A 115 -13.44 1.93 1.68
C TYR A 115 -12.35 2.84 2.25
N LEU A 116 -11.69 2.41 3.33
CA LEU A 116 -10.62 3.19 3.95
C LEU A 116 -9.50 3.45 2.95
N ALA A 117 -9.05 2.45 2.21
CA ALA A 117 -7.97 2.61 1.22
C ALA A 117 -8.31 3.67 0.16
N TYR A 118 -9.55 3.73 -0.31
CA TYR A 118 -10.00 4.79 -1.23
C TYR A 118 -10.11 6.15 -0.54
N PHE A 119 -10.64 6.19 0.68
CA PHE A 119 -10.72 7.45 1.43
C PHE A 119 -9.35 8.08 1.65
N LEU A 120 -8.34 7.29 1.98
CA LEU A 120 -6.95 7.75 2.16
C LEU A 120 -6.35 8.39 0.88
N LYS A 121 -6.86 8.05 -0.30
CA LYS A 121 -6.43 8.63 -1.58
C LYS A 121 -7.16 9.93 -1.93
N THR A 122 -8.23 10.30 -1.21
CA THR A 122 -9.00 11.52 -1.49
C THR A 122 -8.20 12.78 -1.21
N ASP A 123 -8.51 13.84 -1.96
CA ASP A 123 -7.93 15.18 -1.72
C ASP A 123 -8.16 15.67 -0.29
N GLU A 124 -9.31 15.31 0.30
CA GLU A 124 -9.64 15.67 1.68
C GLU A 124 -8.64 15.09 2.68
N PHE A 125 -8.30 13.81 2.53
CA PHE A 125 -7.32 13.17 3.41
C PHE A 125 -5.90 13.62 3.11
N GLN A 126 -5.53 13.71 1.83
CA GLN A 126 -4.21 14.15 1.40
C GLN A 126 -3.89 15.59 1.83
N LYS A 127 -4.87 16.51 1.82
CA LYS A 127 -4.70 17.87 2.34
C LYS A 127 -4.37 17.90 3.82
N GLN A 128 -4.91 16.97 4.62
CA GLN A 128 -4.54 16.87 6.04
C GLN A 128 -3.07 16.46 6.19
N ILE A 129 -2.61 15.46 5.41
CA ILE A 129 -1.20 15.03 5.38
C ILE A 129 -0.29 16.21 5.01
N TYR A 130 -0.59 16.95 3.94
CA TYR A 130 0.20 18.08 3.50
C TYR A 130 0.24 19.21 4.54
N GLY A 131 -0.83 19.40 5.29
CA GLY A 131 -0.90 20.38 6.37
C GLY A 131 0.05 20.09 7.53
N ILE A 132 0.36 18.82 7.79
CA ILE A 132 1.29 18.40 8.84
C ILE A 132 2.75 18.56 8.39
N VAL A 133 3.05 18.15 7.16
CA VAL A 133 4.43 18.01 6.67
C VAL A 133 4.97 19.32 6.07
N GLY A 134 4.11 20.31 5.84
CA GLY A 134 4.46 21.57 5.18
C GLY A 134 5.65 22.30 5.83
N GLY A 135 6.72 22.49 5.06
CA GLY A 135 7.90 23.27 5.45
C GLY A 135 9.12 22.46 5.88
N SER A 136 9.08 21.13 5.90
CA SER A 136 10.25 20.29 6.21
C SER A 136 11.09 19.99 4.96
N ALA A 137 12.42 20.02 5.10
CA ALA A 137 13.34 19.64 4.01
C ALA A 137 13.21 18.15 3.62
N ILE A 138 12.87 17.29 4.57
CA ILE A 138 12.53 15.87 4.34
C ILE A 138 11.18 15.63 4.99
N PRO A 139 10.10 15.56 4.19
CA PRO A 139 8.76 15.28 4.69
C PRO A 139 8.74 13.95 5.46
N THR A 140 8.32 13.97 6.72
CA THR A 140 8.17 12.76 7.54
C THR A 140 6.89 12.86 8.35
N LEU A 141 6.04 11.84 8.22
CA LEU A 141 4.82 11.67 9.02
C LEU A 141 5.13 10.74 10.20
N SER A 142 4.89 11.20 11.41
CA SER A 142 4.94 10.34 12.58
C SER A 142 3.71 9.42 12.65
N GLN A 143 3.79 8.35 13.43
CA GLN A 143 2.61 7.49 13.67
C GLN A 143 1.53 8.26 14.44
N GLU A 144 1.92 9.17 15.34
CA GLU A 144 1.02 10.03 16.11
C GLU A 144 0.28 11.02 15.20
N ASP A 145 1.01 11.66 14.27
CA ASP A 145 0.39 12.54 13.27
C ASP A 145 -0.66 11.80 12.47
N LEU A 146 -0.30 10.64 11.91
CA LEU A 146 -1.23 9.79 11.15
C LEU A 146 -2.45 9.38 12.00
N ALA A 147 -2.23 8.98 13.25
CA ALA A 147 -3.31 8.59 14.15
C ALA A 147 -4.31 9.73 14.41
N SER A 148 -3.85 10.98 14.35
CA SER A 148 -4.67 12.17 14.58
C SER A 148 -5.56 12.58 13.41
N LEU A 149 -5.27 12.10 12.19
CA LEU A 149 -5.97 12.48 10.96
C LEU A 149 -7.43 12.02 11.00
N ILE A 150 -8.30 12.83 10.41
CA ILE A 150 -9.75 12.59 10.44
C ILE A 150 -10.21 11.79 9.23
N VAL A 151 -10.94 10.73 9.50
CA VAL A 151 -11.62 9.89 8.52
C VAL A 151 -13.12 10.09 8.64
N ARG A 152 -13.81 10.37 7.53
CA ARG A 152 -15.28 10.40 7.47
C ARG A 152 -15.80 9.02 7.12
N VAL A 153 -16.62 8.46 7.98
CA VAL A 153 -17.11 7.08 7.87
C VAL A 153 -18.64 7.10 7.77
N PRO A 154 -19.21 6.71 6.63
CA PRO A 154 -20.66 6.50 6.50
C PRO A 154 -21.08 5.19 7.20
N ASN A 155 -22.37 4.88 7.17
CA ASN A 155 -22.83 3.56 7.64
C ASN A 155 -22.21 2.43 6.80
N GLU A 156 -22.19 1.23 7.35
CA GLU A 156 -21.52 0.06 6.77
C GLU A 156 -22.03 -0.29 5.36
N ASN A 157 -23.33 -0.21 5.12
CA ASN A 157 -23.91 -0.50 3.79
C ASN A 157 -23.38 0.46 2.73
N ILE A 158 -23.20 1.73 3.07
CA ILE A 158 -22.64 2.73 2.15
C ILE A 158 -21.15 2.50 1.94
N GLN A 159 -20.39 2.14 3.00
CA GLN A 159 -18.97 1.77 2.87
C GLN A 159 -18.82 0.62 1.87
N ASN A 160 -19.59 -0.45 2.03
CA ASN A 160 -19.56 -1.62 1.15
C ASN A 160 -19.92 -1.24 -0.28
N THR A 161 -21.00 -0.47 -0.48
CA THR A 161 -21.40 -0.02 -1.82
C THR A 161 -20.32 0.79 -2.52
N ILE A 162 -19.67 1.74 -1.80
CA ILE A 162 -18.57 2.55 -2.35
C ILE A 162 -17.37 1.65 -2.67
N ALA A 163 -17.01 0.76 -1.76
CA ALA A 163 -15.92 -0.17 -1.94
C ALA A 163 -16.11 -1.06 -3.17
N ASP A 164 -17.28 -1.68 -3.32
CA ASP A 164 -17.60 -2.60 -4.42
C ASP A 164 -17.56 -1.89 -5.78
N ILE A 165 -18.11 -0.67 -5.87
CA ILE A 165 -18.10 0.12 -7.10
C ILE A 165 -16.65 0.46 -7.51
N LEU A 166 -15.87 1.02 -6.59
CA LEU A 166 -14.51 1.47 -6.90
C LEU A 166 -13.58 0.29 -7.17
N ASP A 167 -13.72 -0.79 -6.42
CA ASP A 167 -12.93 -2.01 -6.63
C ASP A 167 -13.24 -2.67 -7.98
N SER A 168 -14.51 -2.68 -8.39
CA SER A 168 -14.93 -3.14 -9.72
C SER A 168 -14.35 -2.29 -10.85
N LEU A 169 -14.22 -0.97 -10.64
CA LEU A 169 -13.60 -0.06 -11.61
C LEU A 169 -12.09 -0.29 -11.72
N ASP A 170 -11.39 -0.40 -10.58
CA ASP A 170 -9.95 -0.69 -10.57
C ASP A 170 -9.66 -2.06 -11.21
N GLY A 171 -10.49 -3.08 -10.94
CA GLY A 171 -10.39 -4.39 -11.59
C GLY A 171 -10.54 -4.33 -13.12
N LYS A 172 -11.44 -3.48 -13.64
CA LYS A 172 -11.58 -3.27 -15.10
C LYS A 172 -10.39 -2.53 -15.68
N ILE A 173 -9.84 -1.54 -14.96
CA ILE A 173 -8.64 -0.82 -15.39
C ILE A 173 -7.46 -1.78 -15.49
N GLU A 174 -7.28 -2.64 -14.50
CA GLU A 174 -6.21 -3.62 -14.48
C GLU A 174 -6.35 -4.64 -15.61
N LEU A 175 -7.56 -5.17 -15.82
CA LEU A 175 -7.83 -6.08 -16.94
C LEU A 175 -7.54 -5.44 -18.29
N ASN A 176 -7.95 -4.17 -18.48
CA ASN A 176 -7.67 -3.45 -19.72
C ASN A 176 -6.17 -3.21 -19.92
N LYS A 177 -5.39 -2.93 -18.86
CA LYS A 177 -3.92 -2.84 -18.94
C LYS A 177 -3.34 -4.17 -19.43
N GLN A 178 -3.74 -5.28 -18.81
CA GLN A 178 -3.26 -6.62 -19.20
C GLN A 178 -3.62 -6.97 -20.66
N ILE A 179 -4.81 -6.61 -21.12
CA ILE A 179 -5.21 -6.79 -22.52
C ILE A 179 -4.30 -5.96 -23.43
N ASN A 180 -4.08 -4.69 -23.12
CA ASN A 180 -3.24 -3.80 -23.92
C ASN A 180 -1.79 -4.27 -23.98
N ASP A 181 -1.24 -4.76 -22.86
CA ASP A 181 0.13 -5.29 -22.80
C ASP A 181 0.30 -6.57 -23.64
N ASN A 182 -0.76 -7.35 -23.84
CA ASN A 182 -0.76 -8.57 -24.63
C ASN A 182 -1.05 -8.34 -26.14
N LEU A 183 -1.65 -7.20 -26.52
CA LEU A 183 -1.98 -6.90 -27.92
C LEU A 183 -0.76 -6.94 -28.86
N PRO A 184 0.40 -6.39 -28.54
CA PRO A 184 1.58 -6.46 -29.42
C PRO A 184 2.05 -7.89 -29.70
N LEU A 185 1.89 -8.81 -28.73
CA LEU A 185 2.20 -10.24 -28.89
C LEU A 185 1.23 -10.91 -29.87
N LEU A 186 -0.04 -10.58 -29.81
CA LEU A 186 -1.06 -11.09 -30.71
C LEU A 186 -0.84 -10.61 -32.14
N ASP A 187 -0.53 -9.33 -32.35
CA ASP A 187 -0.21 -8.78 -33.67
C ASP A 187 1.00 -9.47 -34.29
N HIS A 188 2.04 -9.75 -33.50
CA HIS A 188 3.22 -10.46 -33.97
C HIS A 188 2.92 -11.92 -34.35
N LEU A 189 2.10 -12.61 -33.57
CA LEU A 189 1.67 -13.99 -33.87
C LEU A 189 0.79 -14.05 -35.14
N ILE A 190 -0.13 -13.10 -35.33
CA ILE A 190 -0.95 -13.00 -36.54
C ILE A 190 -0.08 -12.75 -37.73
N PHE A 191 0.89 -11.83 -37.66
CA PHE A 191 1.82 -11.55 -38.75
C PHE A 191 2.62 -12.79 -39.15
N LEU A 192 3.13 -13.56 -38.20
CA LEU A 192 3.86 -14.80 -38.48
C LEU A 192 2.97 -15.88 -39.10
N SER A 193 1.68 -15.95 -38.73
CA SER A 193 0.74 -16.93 -39.29
C SER A 193 0.27 -16.61 -40.69
N VAL A 194 0.35 -15.34 -41.14
CA VAL A 194 -0.01 -14.89 -42.48
C VAL A 194 1.21 -14.93 -43.43
N ALA A 195 2.43 -14.91 -42.87
CA ALA A 195 3.68 -14.93 -43.63
C ALA A 195 4.23 -16.36 -43.88
N ALA A 196 3.57 -17.40 -43.32
CA ALA A 196 3.90 -18.82 -43.54
C ALA A 196 2.93 -19.48 -44.52
#